data_50e21f7eaddd820f4b0c9e66d201c9c3
#
_entry.id   50e21f7eaddd820f4b0c9e66d201c9c3
#
_cell.length_a   1.000
_cell.length_b   1.000
_cell.length_c   1.000
_cell.angle_alpha   90.00
_cell.angle_beta   90.00
_cell.angle_gamma   90.00
#
_symmetry.space_group_name_H-M   'P 1'
#
loop_
_entity.id
_entity.type
_entity.pdbx_description
1 polymer ?
#
loop_
_entity_poly.entity_id
_entity_poly.type
_entity_poly.pdbx_seq_one_letter_code
_entity_poly.pdbx_strand_id
1 'polypeptide(L)'
;MASTFVSISNRALTLLGAQPITSLSDDTKEARSCNRMHEQSRDQVLRGHPWNFATKRVALAANTIAPVWYYTNAFDWPSDCLRILQVDTVEEWVVEGRSIVSDAAAPLNIVYTSQVTDITLFDTLFVEAYALRLAADIAYDITASQPVMANMEELYTRKLAEARM
;
A
#
# COMPACT_ATOMS: atom_id res chain seq x y z
N MET A 1 -5.92 -14.66 17.38
CA MET A 1 -5.48 -13.41 18.04
C MET A 1 -5.56 -12.31 17.00
N ALA A 2 -6.10 -11.14 17.37
CA ALA A 2 -6.12 -10.00 16.45
C ALA A 2 -4.69 -9.54 16.15
N SER A 3 -4.39 -9.29 14.88
CA SER A 3 -3.09 -8.72 14.46
C SER A 3 -2.95 -7.30 15.02
N THR A 4 -1.75 -6.93 15.42
CA THR A 4 -1.39 -5.56 15.82
C THR A 4 -0.16 -5.12 15.03
N PHE A 5 0.10 -3.82 14.92
CA PHE A 5 1.34 -3.36 14.26
C PHE A 5 2.60 -3.90 14.95
N VAL A 6 2.57 -4.03 16.28
CA VAL A 6 3.65 -4.65 17.04
C VAL A 6 3.82 -6.14 16.67
N SER A 7 2.72 -6.89 16.53
CA SER A 7 2.80 -8.31 16.15
C SER A 7 3.34 -8.50 14.72
N ILE A 8 2.97 -7.63 13.80
CA ILE A 8 3.50 -7.65 12.42
C ILE A 8 4.98 -7.27 12.40
N SER A 9 5.37 -6.24 13.16
CA SER A 9 6.78 -5.85 13.33
C SER A 9 7.60 -6.97 13.94
N ASN A 10 7.09 -7.64 14.97
CA ASN A 10 7.77 -8.79 15.58
C ASN A 10 7.89 -9.98 14.62
N ARG A 11 6.90 -10.19 13.76
CA ARG A 11 7.00 -11.17 12.67
C ARG A 11 8.15 -10.82 11.72
N ALA A 12 8.26 -9.57 11.29
CA ALA A 12 9.35 -9.09 10.46
C ALA A 12 10.72 -9.23 11.13
N LEU A 13 10.83 -8.86 12.41
CA LEU A 13 12.06 -8.99 13.19
C LEU A 13 12.46 -10.46 13.38
N THR A 14 11.50 -11.37 13.59
CA THR A 14 11.75 -12.82 13.68
C THR A 14 12.37 -13.35 12.38
N LEU A 15 11.88 -12.90 11.22
CA LEU A 15 12.45 -13.28 9.91
C LEU A 15 13.91 -12.83 9.75
N LEU A 16 14.30 -11.76 10.43
CA LEU A 16 15.66 -11.22 10.43
C LEU A 16 16.55 -11.77 11.56
N GLY A 17 15.99 -12.60 12.45
CA GLY A 17 16.72 -13.10 13.63
C GLY A 17 16.99 -12.03 14.68
N ALA A 18 16.21 -10.94 14.69
CA ALA A 18 16.35 -9.81 15.61
C ALA A 18 15.47 -9.96 16.86
N GLN A 19 15.72 -9.14 17.87
CA GLN A 19 14.95 -9.15 19.11
C GLN A 19 13.54 -8.55 18.91
N PRO A 20 12.52 -9.12 19.55
CA PRO A 20 11.16 -8.57 19.50
C PRO A 20 11.06 -7.25 20.25
N ILE A 21 10.08 -6.44 19.87
CA ILE A 21 9.72 -5.18 20.52
C ILE A 21 8.39 -5.31 21.28
N THR A 22 8.19 -4.49 22.29
CA THR A 22 6.92 -4.41 23.02
C THR A 22 6.05 -3.25 22.54
N SER A 23 6.68 -2.20 22.00
CA SER A 23 6.03 -1.04 21.41
C SER A 23 6.87 -0.48 20.27
N LEU A 24 6.23 0.16 19.28
CA LEU A 24 6.95 0.94 18.25
C LEU A 24 7.68 2.16 18.81
N SER A 25 7.35 2.58 20.04
CA SER A 25 8.02 3.68 20.77
C SER A 25 9.14 3.22 21.68
N ASP A 26 9.49 1.94 21.73
CA ASP A 26 10.62 1.45 22.51
C ASP A 26 11.92 2.11 22.06
N ASP A 27 12.81 2.43 23.01
CA ASP A 27 14.12 3.02 22.68
C ASP A 27 15.15 1.95 22.27
N THR A 28 14.80 1.18 21.26
CA THR A 28 15.66 0.16 20.65
C THR A 28 15.87 0.47 19.16
N LYS A 29 16.92 -0.10 18.58
CA LYS A 29 17.19 0.04 17.13
C LYS A 29 16.06 -0.57 16.32
N GLU A 30 15.60 -1.74 16.73
CA GLU A 30 14.53 -2.51 16.11
C GLU A 30 13.21 -1.72 16.06
N ALA A 31 12.79 -1.13 17.19
CA ALA A 31 11.58 -0.33 17.27
C ALA A 31 11.66 0.93 16.39
N ARG A 32 12.79 1.64 16.42
CA ARG A 32 12.99 2.84 15.58
C ARG A 32 12.95 2.50 14.09
N SER A 33 13.53 1.38 13.67
CA SER A 33 13.51 0.93 12.27
C SER A 33 12.11 0.54 11.84
N CYS A 34 11.40 -0.26 12.64
CA CYS A 34 10.00 -0.62 12.37
C CYS A 34 9.10 0.62 12.32
N ASN A 35 9.20 1.52 13.30
CA ASN A 35 8.37 2.73 13.37
C ASN A 35 8.56 3.65 12.16
N ARG A 36 9.79 3.74 11.65
CA ARG A 36 10.12 4.57 10.48
C ARG A 36 9.53 4.03 9.19
N MET A 37 9.46 2.69 9.03
CA MET A 37 9.15 2.05 7.76
C MET A 37 7.73 1.47 7.69
N HIS A 38 7.05 1.22 8.81
CA HIS A 38 5.80 0.45 8.82
C HIS A 38 4.69 1.04 7.94
N GLU A 39 4.51 2.35 7.91
CA GLU A 39 3.47 2.97 7.09
C GLU A 39 3.77 2.84 5.59
N GLN A 40 5.02 3.13 5.21
CA GLN A 40 5.45 3.02 3.82
C GLN A 40 5.38 1.59 3.31
N SER A 41 5.83 0.61 4.10
CA SER A 41 5.76 -0.81 3.77
C SER A 41 4.31 -1.27 3.61
N ARG A 42 3.39 -0.86 4.50
CA ARG A 42 1.96 -1.12 4.39
C ARG A 42 1.40 -0.61 3.06
N ASP A 43 1.65 0.65 2.75
CA ASP A 43 1.08 1.31 1.57
C ASP A 43 1.65 0.72 0.26
N GLN A 44 2.90 0.27 0.26
CA GLN A 44 3.48 -0.46 -0.86
C GLN A 44 2.76 -1.80 -1.11
N VAL A 45 2.48 -2.56 -0.06
CA VAL A 45 1.76 -3.84 -0.18
C VAL A 45 0.31 -3.62 -0.63
N LEU A 46 -0.37 -2.62 -0.08
CA LEU A 46 -1.71 -2.21 -0.50
C LEU A 46 -1.74 -1.86 -1.99
N ARG A 47 -0.78 -1.06 -2.45
CA ARG A 47 -0.67 -0.65 -3.86
C ARG A 47 -0.31 -1.80 -4.80
N GLY A 48 0.42 -2.81 -4.31
CA GLY A 48 0.96 -3.92 -5.10
C GLY A 48 -0.07 -4.92 -5.59
N HIS A 49 -1.22 -5.03 -4.90
CA HIS A 49 -2.29 -5.98 -5.21
C HIS A 49 -3.67 -5.37 -4.89
N PRO A 50 -4.72 -5.65 -5.70
CA PRO A 50 -6.08 -5.18 -5.40
C PRO A 50 -6.73 -6.04 -4.30
N TRP A 51 -6.36 -5.78 -3.06
CA TRP A 51 -6.90 -6.47 -1.90
C TRP A 51 -8.41 -6.19 -1.74
N ASN A 52 -9.21 -7.24 -1.51
CA ASN A 52 -10.66 -7.11 -1.41
C ASN A 52 -11.08 -6.10 -0.33
N PHE A 53 -10.43 -6.14 0.84
CA PHE A 53 -10.73 -5.24 1.95
C PHE A 53 -10.32 -3.78 1.69
N ALA A 54 -9.39 -3.52 0.74
CA ALA A 54 -8.91 -2.20 0.38
C ALA A 54 -9.54 -1.65 -0.92
N THR A 55 -10.38 -2.44 -1.60
CA THR A 55 -11.03 -2.03 -2.84
C THR A 55 -12.28 -1.23 -2.55
N LYS A 56 -12.35 -0.02 -3.07
CA LYS A 56 -13.50 0.90 -2.92
C LYS A 56 -14.00 1.38 -4.27
N ARG A 57 -15.26 1.84 -4.29
CA ARG A 57 -15.92 2.46 -5.44
C ARG A 57 -16.40 3.85 -5.06
N VAL A 58 -16.26 4.79 -5.99
CA VAL A 58 -16.72 6.17 -5.79
C VAL A 58 -17.11 6.80 -7.13
N ALA A 59 -18.08 7.70 -7.08
CA ALA A 59 -18.44 8.58 -8.19
C ALA A 59 -17.75 9.93 -7.97
N LEU A 60 -16.91 10.34 -8.89
CA LEU A 60 -16.14 11.58 -8.82
C LEU A 60 -16.92 12.71 -9.52
N ALA A 61 -17.00 13.86 -8.89
CA ALA A 61 -17.47 15.08 -9.52
C ALA A 61 -16.35 15.68 -10.40
N ALA A 62 -16.74 16.33 -11.49
CA ALA A 62 -15.79 17.10 -12.28
C ALA A 62 -15.30 18.32 -11.48
N ASN A 63 -14.02 18.63 -11.63
CA ASN A 63 -13.43 19.84 -11.07
C ASN A 63 -14.05 21.09 -11.72
N THR A 64 -14.11 22.20 -10.96
CA THR A 64 -14.58 23.49 -11.47
C THR A 64 -13.65 24.10 -12.51
N ILE A 65 -12.37 23.72 -12.48
CA ILE A 65 -11.36 24.18 -13.43
C ILE A 65 -11.05 23.01 -14.38
N ALA A 66 -11.37 23.20 -15.66
CA ALA A 66 -11.08 22.24 -16.71
C ALA A 66 -9.58 22.21 -17.02
N PRO A 67 -9.06 21.08 -17.59
CA PRO A 67 -7.72 21.05 -18.18
C PRO A 67 -7.53 22.16 -19.20
N VAL A 68 -6.27 22.61 -19.36
CA VAL A 68 -5.95 23.75 -20.24
C VAL A 68 -6.22 23.43 -21.70
N TRP A 69 -6.06 22.17 -22.10
CA TRP A 69 -6.29 21.69 -23.47
C TRP A 69 -6.45 20.17 -23.52
N TYR A 70 -6.93 19.66 -24.64
CA TYR A 70 -7.10 18.26 -25.03
C TYR A 70 -8.28 17.57 -24.35
N TYR A 71 -8.42 17.61 -23.02
CA TYR A 71 -9.55 17.03 -22.29
C TYR A 71 -10.48 18.11 -21.75
N THR A 72 -11.75 17.77 -21.62
CA THR A 72 -12.79 18.72 -21.15
C THR A 72 -12.97 18.70 -19.64
N ASN A 73 -12.68 17.58 -18.96
CA ASN A 73 -12.94 17.40 -17.55
C ASN A 73 -11.71 16.85 -16.80
N ALA A 74 -11.58 17.25 -15.54
CA ALA A 74 -10.66 16.69 -14.57
C ALA A 74 -11.43 16.20 -13.34
N PHE A 75 -11.00 15.09 -12.76
CA PHE A 75 -11.64 14.42 -11.62
C PHE A 75 -10.58 14.10 -10.58
N ASP A 76 -10.63 14.75 -9.42
CA ASP A 76 -9.65 14.51 -8.37
C ASP A 76 -9.87 13.19 -7.66
N TRP A 77 -8.78 12.52 -7.36
CA TRP A 77 -8.79 11.27 -6.60
C TRP A 77 -9.24 11.51 -5.16
N PRO A 78 -9.88 10.52 -4.52
CA PRO A 78 -10.04 10.51 -3.08
C PRO A 78 -8.68 10.61 -2.36
N SER A 79 -8.66 11.28 -1.21
CA SER A 79 -7.41 11.48 -0.44
C SER A 79 -6.74 10.16 -0.03
N ASP A 80 -7.55 9.12 0.21
CA ASP A 80 -7.10 7.77 0.57
C ASP A 80 -6.78 6.86 -0.64
N CYS A 81 -6.84 7.38 -1.87
CA CYS A 81 -6.58 6.59 -3.07
C CYS A 81 -5.08 6.36 -3.25
N LEU A 82 -4.67 5.08 -3.25
CA LEU A 82 -3.30 4.64 -3.56
C LEU A 82 -3.11 4.29 -5.04
N ARG A 83 -4.15 3.74 -5.68
CA ARG A 83 -4.09 3.30 -7.07
C ARG A 83 -5.49 3.21 -7.67
N ILE A 84 -5.67 3.73 -8.88
CA ILE A 84 -6.87 3.49 -9.69
C ILE A 84 -6.78 2.08 -10.28
N LEU A 85 -7.85 1.31 -10.13
CA LEU A 85 -7.98 -0.05 -10.67
C LEU A 85 -8.81 -0.06 -11.95
N GLN A 86 -9.91 0.70 -11.97
CA GLN A 86 -10.83 0.76 -13.10
C GLN A 86 -11.49 2.13 -13.16
N VAL A 87 -11.75 2.60 -14.36
CA VAL A 87 -12.53 3.79 -14.67
C VAL A 87 -13.70 3.36 -15.55
N ASP A 88 -14.91 3.76 -15.18
CA ASP A 88 -16.15 3.42 -15.89
C ASP A 88 -16.43 4.46 -16.98
N THR A 89 -15.71 4.36 -18.09
CA THR A 89 -15.89 5.21 -19.26
C THR A 89 -15.41 4.49 -20.52
N VAL A 90 -16.00 4.85 -21.66
CA VAL A 90 -15.52 4.47 -23.00
C VAL A 90 -14.59 5.51 -23.60
N GLU A 91 -14.58 6.72 -23.00
CA GLU A 91 -13.72 7.82 -23.42
C GLU A 91 -12.27 7.56 -23.00
N GLU A 92 -11.33 8.12 -23.74
CA GLU A 92 -9.92 8.12 -23.37
C GLU A 92 -9.71 8.87 -22.06
N TRP A 93 -8.83 8.34 -21.21
CA TRP A 93 -8.49 8.98 -19.94
C TRP A 93 -7.01 8.81 -19.62
N VAL A 94 -6.46 9.78 -18.92
CA VAL A 94 -5.07 9.78 -18.45
C VAL A 94 -5.02 10.26 -17.02
N VAL A 95 -4.02 9.80 -16.28
CA VAL A 95 -3.74 10.28 -14.93
C VAL A 95 -2.71 11.39 -14.98
N GLU A 96 -3.07 12.56 -14.47
CA GLU A 96 -2.19 13.71 -14.29
C GLU A 96 -2.14 14.11 -12.82
N GLY A 97 -0.98 13.92 -12.19
CA GLY A 97 -0.82 14.15 -10.74
C GLY A 97 -1.74 13.25 -9.91
N ARG A 98 -2.75 13.84 -9.27
CA ARG A 98 -3.78 13.11 -8.52
C ARG A 98 -5.18 13.29 -9.11
N SER A 99 -5.27 13.55 -10.40
CA SER A 99 -6.53 13.71 -11.12
C SER A 99 -6.58 12.76 -12.32
N ILE A 100 -7.79 12.37 -12.70
CA ILE A 100 -8.08 11.74 -13.98
C ILE A 100 -8.56 12.84 -14.90
N VAL A 101 -7.96 12.97 -16.09
CA VAL A 101 -8.43 13.87 -17.13
C VAL A 101 -9.06 13.05 -18.27
N SER A 102 -10.21 13.50 -18.76
CA SER A 102 -11.01 12.78 -19.76
C SER A 102 -12.10 13.67 -20.33
N ASP A 103 -12.66 13.26 -21.47
CA ASP A 103 -13.89 13.84 -22.03
C ASP A 103 -15.18 13.21 -21.46
N ALA A 104 -15.04 12.23 -20.55
CA ALA A 104 -16.17 11.59 -19.90
C ALA A 104 -17.04 12.59 -19.14
N ALA A 105 -18.36 12.40 -19.20
CA ALA A 105 -19.32 13.22 -18.43
C ALA A 105 -19.22 12.91 -16.92
N ALA A 106 -19.48 13.92 -16.09
CA ALA A 106 -19.63 13.72 -14.65
C ALA A 106 -21.02 13.11 -14.31
N PRO A 107 -21.10 12.28 -13.24
CA PRO A 107 -20.00 11.79 -12.41
C PRO A 107 -19.19 10.68 -13.06
N LEU A 108 -17.88 10.65 -12.81
CA LEU A 108 -17.00 9.57 -13.27
C LEU A 108 -16.88 8.50 -12.19
N ASN A 109 -17.35 7.29 -12.48
CA ASN A 109 -17.25 6.18 -11.53
C ASN A 109 -15.89 5.52 -11.62
N ILE A 110 -15.28 5.27 -10.48
CA ILE A 110 -14.00 4.57 -10.40
C ILE A 110 -14.00 3.45 -9.36
N VAL A 111 -13.14 2.46 -9.59
CA VAL A 111 -12.72 1.48 -8.59
C VAL A 111 -11.26 1.72 -8.27
N TYR A 112 -10.92 1.76 -6.99
CA TYR A 112 -9.56 2.06 -6.56
C TYR A 112 -9.14 1.28 -5.33
N THR A 113 -7.82 1.16 -5.12
CA THR A 113 -7.24 0.67 -3.88
C THR A 113 -7.11 1.82 -2.90
N SER A 114 -7.78 1.70 -1.75
CA SER A 114 -7.71 2.71 -0.68
C SER A 114 -6.58 2.42 0.30
N GLN A 115 -6.05 3.47 0.90
CA GLN A 115 -5.20 3.35 2.08
C GLN A 115 -6.04 2.87 3.27
N VAL A 116 -5.74 1.68 3.77
CA VAL A 116 -6.41 1.11 4.95
C VAL A 116 -5.43 1.10 6.11
N THR A 117 -5.81 1.79 7.19
CA THR A 117 -5.02 1.89 8.44
C THR A 117 -5.59 1.02 9.55
N ASP A 118 -6.84 0.58 9.42
CA ASP A 118 -7.49 -0.31 10.39
C ASP A 118 -6.98 -1.75 10.20
N ILE A 119 -6.16 -2.17 11.15
CA ILE A 119 -5.53 -3.49 11.13
C ILE A 119 -6.53 -4.65 11.27
N THR A 120 -7.71 -4.39 11.80
CA THR A 120 -8.75 -5.41 11.96
C THR A 120 -9.34 -5.89 10.64
N LEU A 121 -9.16 -5.11 9.57
CA LEU A 121 -9.61 -5.44 8.23
C LEU A 121 -8.59 -6.26 7.43
N PHE A 122 -7.36 -6.39 7.92
CA PHE A 122 -6.29 -7.07 7.20
C PHE A 122 -6.53 -8.56 7.12
N ASP A 123 -6.50 -9.11 5.93
CA ASP A 123 -6.52 -10.56 5.75
C ASP A 123 -5.15 -11.21 6.06
N THR A 124 -5.16 -12.53 6.20
CA THR A 124 -3.96 -13.28 6.59
C THR A 124 -2.83 -13.18 5.57
N LEU A 125 -3.14 -13.22 4.27
CA LEU A 125 -2.12 -13.13 3.21
C LEU A 125 -1.53 -11.73 3.15
N PHE A 126 -2.35 -10.70 3.38
CA PHE A 126 -1.87 -9.32 3.48
C PHE A 126 -0.90 -9.16 4.66
N VAL A 127 -1.27 -9.68 5.84
CA VAL A 127 -0.41 -9.60 7.05
C VAL A 127 0.95 -10.25 6.80
N GLU A 128 0.98 -11.43 6.17
CA GLU A 128 2.24 -12.10 5.81
C GLU A 128 3.05 -11.32 4.78
N ALA A 129 2.42 -10.80 3.73
CA ALA A 129 3.08 -9.98 2.72
C ALA A 129 3.64 -8.68 3.32
N TYR A 130 2.87 -8.07 4.23
CA TYR A 130 3.28 -6.86 4.93
C TYR A 130 4.49 -7.11 5.85
N ALA A 131 4.48 -8.20 6.62
CA ALA A 131 5.62 -8.56 7.46
C ALA A 131 6.90 -8.80 6.63
N LEU A 132 6.78 -9.47 5.48
CA LEU A 132 7.90 -9.70 4.56
C LEU A 132 8.40 -8.40 3.91
N ARG A 133 7.49 -7.51 3.50
CA ARG A 133 7.87 -6.20 2.95
C ARG A 133 8.60 -5.37 4.01
N LEU A 134 8.06 -5.29 5.21
CA LEU A 134 8.70 -4.58 6.32
C LEU A 134 10.07 -5.18 6.64
N ALA A 135 10.18 -6.53 6.67
CA ALA A 135 11.46 -7.19 6.88
C ALA A 135 12.48 -6.82 5.80
N ALA A 136 12.09 -6.77 4.53
CA ALA A 136 12.96 -6.36 3.43
C ALA A 136 13.43 -4.90 3.59
N ASP A 137 12.51 -3.99 3.96
CA ASP A 137 12.80 -2.56 4.10
C ASP A 137 13.77 -2.26 5.27
N ILE A 138 13.70 -3.04 6.36
CA ILE A 138 14.57 -2.83 7.54
C ILE A 138 15.77 -3.79 7.57
N ALA A 139 15.86 -4.77 6.66
CA ALA A 139 16.84 -5.84 6.70
C ALA A 139 18.29 -5.33 6.82
N TYR A 140 18.65 -4.38 5.96
CA TYR A 140 20.02 -3.85 5.97
C TYR A 140 20.32 -3.04 7.23
N ASP A 141 19.36 -2.26 7.70
CA ASP A 141 19.52 -1.48 8.95
C ASP A 141 19.73 -2.40 10.16
N ILE A 142 19.00 -3.52 10.24
CA ILE A 142 19.06 -4.46 11.35
C ILE A 142 20.28 -5.37 11.28
N THR A 143 20.56 -5.96 10.11
CA THR A 143 21.53 -7.06 9.93
C THR A 143 22.86 -6.63 9.31
N ALA A 144 22.93 -5.44 8.70
CA ALA A 144 24.03 -4.97 7.86
C ALA A 144 24.40 -5.97 6.73
N SER A 145 23.43 -6.78 6.25
CA SER A 145 23.64 -7.86 5.29
C SER A 145 22.81 -7.66 4.03
N GLN A 146 23.48 -7.42 2.90
CA GLN A 146 22.86 -7.35 1.57
C GLN A 146 22.18 -8.68 1.15
N PRO A 147 22.79 -9.85 1.37
CA PRO A 147 22.15 -11.13 1.06
C PRO A 147 20.84 -11.35 1.81
N VAL A 148 20.76 -10.95 3.10
CA VAL A 148 19.52 -11.06 3.88
C VAL A 148 18.44 -10.16 3.28
N MET A 149 18.78 -8.92 2.94
CA MET A 149 17.84 -8.00 2.29
C MET A 149 17.30 -8.57 0.97
N ALA A 150 18.17 -9.06 0.10
CA ALA A 150 17.79 -9.66 -1.17
C ALA A 150 16.89 -10.91 -1.00
N ASN A 151 17.17 -11.74 0.00
CA ASN A 151 16.33 -12.90 0.32
C ASN A 151 14.93 -12.50 0.80
N MET A 152 14.82 -11.47 1.62
CA MET A 152 13.51 -10.95 2.08
C MET A 152 12.69 -10.37 0.92
N GLU A 153 13.32 -9.66 -0.01
CA GLU A 153 12.69 -9.14 -1.22
C GLU A 153 12.15 -10.27 -2.12
N GLU A 154 12.91 -11.35 -2.28
CA GLU A 154 12.48 -12.52 -3.04
C GLU A 154 11.29 -13.23 -2.37
N LEU A 155 11.33 -13.41 -1.06
CA LEU A 155 10.24 -14.00 -0.29
C LEU A 155 8.96 -13.16 -0.38
N TYR A 156 9.08 -11.83 -0.28
CA TYR A 156 7.96 -10.91 -0.46
C TYR A 156 7.35 -11.05 -1.86
N THR A 157 8.18 -11.05 -2.91
CA THR A 157 7.71 -11.17 -4.30
C THR A 157 6.96 -12.48 -4.52
N ARG A 158 7.46 -13.59 -3.97
CA ARG A 158 6.81 -14.91 -4.02
C ARG A 158 5.47 -14.91 -3.29
N LYS A 159 5.42 -14.34 -2.08
CA LYS A 159 4.18 -14.24 -1.29
C LYS A 159 3.11 -13.38 -1.98
N LEU A 160 3.53 -12.28 -2.59
CA LEU A 160 2.62 -11.43 -3.35
C LEU A 160 2.06 -12.15 -4.61
N ALA A 161 2.86 -13.01 -5.23
CA ALA A 161 2.40 -13.83 -6.35
C ALA A 161 1.36 -14.88 -5.92
N GLU A 162 1.52 -15.51 -4.75
CA GLU A 162 0.51 -16.40 -4.17
C GLU A 162 -0.83 -15.68 -3.91
N ALA A 163 -0.79 -14.45 -3.44
CA ALA A 163 -2.00 -13.66 -3.16
C ALA A 163 -2.78 -13.24 -4.43
N ARG A 164 -2.17 -13.38 -5.61
CA ARG A 164 -2.79 -13.03 -6.91
C ARG A 164 -3.52 -14.21 -7.56
N MET A 165 -3.39 -15.42 -7.03
CA MET A 165 -4.10 -16.61 -7.48
C MET A 165 -5.48 -16.76 -6.82
#